data_c09044d4fe68e7d0df14f3596f63a355
#
_entry.id   c09044d4fe68e7d0df14f3596f63a355
#
_cell.length_a   1.000
_cell.length_b   1.000
_cell.length_c   1.000
_cell.angle_alpha   90.00
_cell.angle_beta   90.00
_cell.angle_gamma   90.00
#
_symmetry.space_group_name_H-M   'P 1'
#
loop_
_entity.id
_entity.type
_entity.pdbx_description
1 polymer ?
#
loop_
_entity_poly.entity_id
_entity_poly.type
_entity_poly.pdbx_seq_one_letter_code
_entity_poly.pdbx_strand_id
1 'polypeptide(L)'
;MNRNEKNVNKLTMLGMMTALVFVSNYLRITMPIAIGGRTSFTLANIMCCLSGLLLGPVGGFASGLGSAIYDLTNPAYAPECWITFLTKGVMGMVAGLAMTDRAEPNYGRCTVSAALGCVAYYILYFFKSFAYDGLLMGGLTASVAA
;
A
#
# COMPACT_ATOMS: atom_id res chain seq x y z
N MET A 1 -6.45 20.50 -26.32
CA MET A 1 -5.86 20.36 -24.97
C MET A 1 -4.37 20.09 -25.12
N ASN A 2 -3.55 21.04 -24.68
CA ASN A 2 -2.09 21.02 -24.84
C ASN A 2 -1.47 19.88 -24.02
N ARG A 3 -0.32 19.37 -24.48
CA ARG A 3 0.43 18.28 -23.80
C ARG A 3 0.78 18.64 -22.37
N ASN A 4 1.06 19.91 -22.12
CA ASN A 4 1.37 20.43 -20.79
C ASN A 4 0.16 20.40 -19.85
N GLU A 5 -1.04 20.70 -20.32
CA GLU A 5 -2.27 20.65 -19.51
C GLU A 5 -2.60 19.22 -19.04
N LYS A 6 -2.39 18.22 -19.91
CA LYS A 6 -2.58 16.81 -19.56
C LYS A 6 -1.61 16.36 -18.46
N ASN A 7 -0.37 16.82 -18.51
CA ASN A 7 0.64 16.49 -17.51
C ASN A 7 0.35 17.17 -16.16
N VAL A 8 -0.08 18.42 -16.17
CA VAL A 8 -0.45 19.15 -14.96
C VAL A 8 -1.67 18.49 -14.29
N ASN A 9 -2.70 18.14 -15.06
CA ASN A 9 -3.89 17.47 -14.53
C ASN A 9 -3.55 16.10 -13.90
N LYS A 10 -2.67 15.32 -14.54
CA LYS A 10 -2.19 14.05 -13.97
C LYS A 10 -1.44 14.26 -12.67
N LEU A 11 -0.55 15.25 -12.63
CA LEU A 11 0.22 15.57 -11.43
C LEU A 11 -0.67 16.03 -10.28
N THR A 12 -1.68 16.85 -10.58
CA THR A 12 -2.67 17.31 -9.60
C THR A 12 -3.48 16.14 -9.04
N MET A 13 -3.96 15.23 -9.91
CA MET A 13 -4.67 14.03 -9.48
C MET A 13 -3.80 13.12 -8.63
N LEU A 14 -2.54 12.93 -8.98
CA LEU A 14 -1.58 12.17 -8.18
C LEU A 14 -1.40 12.79 -6.79
N GLY A 15 -1.22 14.10 -6.70
CA GLY A 15 -1.09 14.82 -5.43
C GLY A 15 -2.34 14.68 -4.56
N MET A 16 -3.53 14.85 -5.14
CA MET A 16 -4.80 14.69 -4.42
C MET A 16 -4.99 13.27 -3.89
N MET A 17 -4.71 12.25 -4.71
CA MET A 17 -4.83 10.86 -4.27
C MET A 17 -3.81 10.50 -3.19
N THR A 18 -2.58 10.99 -3.29
CA THR A 18 -1.54 10.81 -2.26
C THR A 18 -1.97 11.45 -0.93
N ALA A 19 -2.52 12.66 -0.96
CA ALA A 19 -3.04 13.33 0.23
C ALA A 19 -4.24 12.58 0.82
N LEU A 20 -5.14 12.08 -0.02
CA LEU A 20 -6.30 11.31 0.42
C LEU A 20 -5.87 10.01 1.11
N VAL A 21 -4.87 9.31 0.57
CA VAL A 21 -4.29 8.12 1.19
C VAL A 21 -3.62 8.46 2.52
N PHE A 22 -2.89 9.57 2.60
CA PHE A 22 -2.31 10.06 3.86
C PHE A 22 -3.38 10.26 4.93
N VAL A 23 -4.45 10.98 4.62
CA VAL A 23 -5.58 11.22 5.56
C VAL A 23 -6.29 9.91 5.91
N SER A 24 -6.47 9.00 4.95
CA SER A 24 -7.12 7.70 5.18
C SER A 24 -6.36 6.79 6.14
N ASN A 25 -5.05 6.99 6.32
CA ASN A 25 -4.26 6.26 7.32
C ASN A 25 -4.61 6.67 8.77
N TYR A 26 -5.19 7.86 9.00
CA TYR A 26 -5.71 8.24 10.32
C TYR A 26 -6.96 7.43 10.70
N LEU A 27 -7.72 6.96 9.70
CA LEU A 27 -8.87 6.07 9.90
C LEU A 27 -8.40 4.61 10.03
N ARG A 28 -7.62 4.34 11.06
CA ARG A 28 -7.08 3.02 11.39
C ARG A 28 -7.93 2.41 12.51
N ILE A 29 -8.57 1.29 12.21
CA ILE A 29 -9.30 0.48 13.19
C ILE A 29 -8.35 -0.63 13.65
N THR A 30 -7.82 -0.52 14.88
CA THR A 30 -7.05 -1.59 15.50
C THR A 30 -8.00 -2.62 16.06
N MET A 31 -7.98 -3.83 15.49
CA MET A 31 -8.75 -4.95 16.02
C MET A 31 -8.06 -5.51 17.28
N PRO A 32 -8.79 -5.75 18.39
CA PRO A 32 -8.22 -6.29 19.62
C PRO A 32 -7.83 -7.79 19.52
N ILE A 33 -8.05 -8.40 18.35
CA ILE A 33 -7.73 -9.80 18.11
C ILE A 33 -6.28 -9.89 17.62
N ALA A 34 -5.36 -10.08 18.56
CA ALA A 34 -3.95 -10.29 18.27
C ALA A 34 -3.67 -11.78 18.01
N ILE A 35 -3.85 -12.24 16.78
CA ILE A 35 -3.27 -13.50 16.34
C ILE A 35 -1.97 -13.13 15.58
N GLY A 36 -0.81 -13.25 16.27
CA GLY A 36 0.50 -13.04 15.64
C GLY A 36 0.90 -11.60 15.33
N GLY A 37 0.43 -10.61 16.12
CA GLY A 37 0.81 -9.21 15.94
C GLY A 37 -0.40 -8.27 15.88
N ARG A 38 -0.14 -6.95 15.90
CA ARG A 38 -1.20 -5.92 15.81
C ARG A 38 -1.84 -5.92 14.43
N THR A 39 -2.97 -6.60 14.27
CA THR A 39 -3.75 -6.55 13.05
C THR A 39 -4.55 -5.26 13.00
N SER A 40 -4.17 -4.33 12.12
CA SER A 40 -4.89 -3.08 11.90
C SER A 40 -5.49 -3.04 10.51
N PHE A 41 -6.79 -2.78 10.43
CA PHE A 41 -7.47 -2.54 9.16
C PHE A 41 -7.43 -1.04 8.85
N THR A 42 -6.82 -0.67 7.75
CA THR A 42 -6.71 0.73 7.33
C THR A 42 -7.50 0.98 6.05
N LEU A 43 -8.29 2.04 6.05
CA LEU A 43 -9.00 2.51 4.85
C LEU A 43 -8.02 2.91 3.73
N ALA A 44 -6.78 3.21 4.09
CA ALA A 44 -5.72 3.53 3.17
C ALA A 44 -5.42 2.42 2.14
N ASN A 45 -5.63 1.14 2.47
CA ASN A 45 -5.43 0.04 1.52
C ASN A 45 -6.44 0.11 0.37
N ILE A 46 -7.70 0.45 0.67
CA ILE A 46 -8.75 0.63 -0.34
C ILE A 46 -8.41 1.83 -1.23
N MET A 47 -7.94 2.93 -0.63
CA MET A 47 -7.56 4.13 -1.37
C MET A 47 -6.31 3.92 -2.23
N CYS A 48 -5.34 3.11 -1.78
CA CYS A 48 -4.18 2.73 -2.59
C CYS A 48 -4.57 1.89 -3.81
N CYS A 49 -5.45 0.90 -3.65
CA CYS A 49 -6.00 0.14 -4.77
C CYS A 49 -6.75 1.05 -5.74
N LEU A 50 -7.63 1.92 -5.23
CA LEU A 50 -8.41 2.85 -6.04
C LEU A 50 -7.51 3.80 -6.83
N SER A 51 -6.45 4.33 -6.21
CA SER A 51 -5.46 5.17 -6.86
C SER A 51 -4.74 4.42 -8.00
N GLY A 52 -4.38 3.15 -7.78
CA GLY A 52 -3.82 2.29 -8.82
C GLY A 52 -4.78 2.06 -9.99
N LEU A 53 -6.06 1.79 -9.71
CA LEU A 53 -7.08 1.57 -10.73
C LEU A 53 -7.38 2.83 -11.56
N LEU A 54 -7.42 4.02 -10.93
CA LEU A 54 -7.78 5.28 -11.61
C LEU A 54 -6.62 5.91 -12.38
N LEU A 55 -5.42 5.91 -11.77
CA LEU A 55 -4.24 6.59 -12.34
C LEU A 55 -3.19 5.62 -12.88
N GLY A 56 -3.47 4.31 -12.84
CA GLY A 56 -2.53 3.28 -13.27
C GLY A 56 -1.38 3.06 -12.27
N PRO A 57 -0.28 2.39 -12.71
CA PRO A 57 0.80 1.99 -11.82
C PRO A 57 1.50 3.16 -11.12
N VAL A 58 1.54 4.32 -11.78
CA VAL A 58 2.12 5.55 -11.20
C VAL A 58 1.28 6.06 -10.01
N GLY A 59 -0.07 5.95 -10.11
CA GLY A 59 -0.99 6.28 -9.02
C GLY A 59 -0.80 5.36 -7.82
N GLY A 60 -0.62 4.06 -8.07
CA GLY A 60 -0.33 3.08 -7.03
C GLY A 60 0.97 3.39 -6.30
N PHE A 61 2.03 3.73 -7.02
CA PHE A 61 3.32 4.11 -6.43
C PHE A 61 3.21 5.40 -5.60
N ALA A 62 2.56 6.43 -6.12
CA ALA A 62 2.35 7.70 -5.42
C ALA A 62 1.52 7.53 -4.13
N SER A 63 0.53 6.64 -4.14
CA SER A 63 -0.27 6.32 -2.94
C SER A 63 0.54 5.58 -1.88
N GLY A 64 1.48 4.73 -2.29
CA GLY A 64 2.46 4.10 -1.40
C GLY A 64 3.30 5.15 -0.66
N LEU A 65 3.75 6.21 -1.36
CA LEU A 65 4.47 7.35 -0.76
C LEU A 65 3.61 8.05 0.30
N GLY A 66 2.33 8.31 0.03
CA GLY A 66 1.41 8.93 1.01
C GLY A 66 1.31 8.12 2.31
N SER A 67 1.28 6.79 2.20
CA SER A 67 1.28 5.91 3.38
C SER A 67 2.61 5.91 4.13
N ALA A 68 3.73 5.94 3.41
CA ALA A 68 5.06 5.99 4.02
C ALA A 68 5.29 7.30 4.79
N ILE A 69 4.84 8.43 4.24
CA ILE A 69 4.92 9.73 4.91
C ILE A 69 4.11 9.71 6.20
N TYR A 70 2.93 9.09 6.19
CA TYR A 70 2.14 8.91 7.42
C TYR A 70 2.89 8.09 8.48
N ASP A 71 3.51 6.97 8.09
CA ASP A 71 4.26 6.12 9.02
C ASP A 71 5.48 6.84 9.58
N LEU A 72 6.12 7.74 8.80
CA LEU A 72 7.21 8.60 9.28
C LEU A 72 6.76 9.62 10.35
N THR A 73 5.51 10.08 10.29
CA THR A 73 4.97 10.99 11.31
C THR A 73 4.66 10.28 12.63
N ASN A 74 4.59 8.95 12.62
CA ASN A 74 4.28 8.15 13.80
C ASN A 74 5.54 7.38 14.27
N PRO A 75 6.14 7.73 15.41
CA PRO A 75 7.39 7.11 15.88
C PRO A 75 7.27 5.59 16.10
N ALA A 76 6.06 5.10 16.35
CA ALA A 76 5.81 3.66 16.52
C ALA A 76 5.94 2.86 15.21
N TYR A 77 5.76 3.50 14.04
CA TYR A 77 5.77 2.86 12.73
C TYR A 77 6.91 3.33 11.82
N ALA A 78 7.68 4.33 12.28
CA ALA A 78 8.80 4.89 11.54
C ALA A 78 9.83 3.85 11.04
N PRO A 79 10.25 2.84 11.83
CA PRO A 79 11.17 1.82 11.34
C PRO A 79 10.58 0.91 10.26
N GLU A 80 9.26 0.82 10.18
CA GLU A 80 8.54 0.00 9.20
C GLU A 80 8.09 0.76 7.94
N CYS A 81 8.34 2.08 7.86
CA CYS A 81 7.87 2.93 6.75
C CYS A 81 8.30 2.43 5.36
N TRP A 82 9.52 1.89 5.25
CA TRP A 82 10.04 1.30 4.01
C TRP A 82 9.23 0.11 3.54
N ILE A 83 8.84 -0.74 4.47
CA ILE A 83 8.08 -1.96 4.20
C ILE A 83 6.64 -1.58 3.82
N THR A 84 6.06 -0.61 4.52
CA THR A 84 4.74 -0.07 4.19
C THR A 84 4.73 0.56 2.80
N PHE A 85 5.77 1.31 2.45
CA PHE A 85 5.93 1.87 1.12
C PHE A 85 5.95 0.79 0.05
N LEU A 86 6.80 -0.24 0.22
CA LEU A 86 6.90 -1.34 -0.72
C LEU A 86 5.60 -2.12 -0.84
N THR A 87 5.00 -2.52 0.28
CA THR A 87 3.79 -3.34 0.27
C THR A 87 2.60 -2.63 -0.34
N LYS A 88 2.34 -1.39 0.07
CA LYS A 88 1.22 -0.59 -0.47
C LYS A 88 1.49 -0.07 -1.88
N GLY A 89 2.74 0.31 -2.16
CA GLY A 89 3.15 0.73 -3.50
C GLY A 89 3.00 -0.40 -4.53
N VAL A 90 3.50 -1.59 -4.21
CA VAL A 90 3.37 -2.77 -5.09
C VAL A 90 1.91 -3.18 -5.24
N MET A 91 1.12 -3.17 -4.16
CA MET A 91 -0.32 -3.44 -4.24
C MET A 91 -1.02 -2.51 -5.24
N GLY A 92 -0.80 -1.21 -5.13
CA GLY A 92 -1.39 -0.23 -6.04
C GLY A 92 -0.84 -0.32 -7.47
N MET A 93 0.46 -0.62 -7.62
CA MET A 93 1.09 -0.84 -8.93
C MET A 93 0.51 -2.07 -9.64
N VAL A 94 0.38 -3.21 -8.96
CA VAL A 94 -0.18 -4.45 -9.52
C VAL A 94 -1.63 -4.24 -9.93
N ALA A 95 -2.43 -3.59 -9.08
CA ALA A 95 -3.81 -3.23 -9.42
C ALA A 95 -3.87 -2.31 -10.65
N GLY A 96 -2.98 -1.33 -10.75
CA GLY A 96 -2.87 -0.43 -11.88
C GLY A 96 -2.39 -1.08 -13.17
N LEU A 97 -1.40 -1.97 -13.11
CA LEU A 97 -0.89 -2.73 -14.26
C LEU A 97 -1.96 -3.67 -14.82
N ALA A 98 -2.67 -4.37 -13.95
CA ALA A 98 -3.74 -5.27 -14.36
C ALA A 98 -4.90 -4.53 -15.07
N MET A 99 -5.07 -3.22 -14.80
CA MET A 99 -6.04 -2.38 -15.46
C MET A 99 -5.53 -1.78 -16.78
N THR A 100 -4.24 -1.46 -16.86
CA THR A 100 -3.63 -0.76 -18.01
C THR A 100 -3.56 -1.63 -19.28
N ASP A 101 -3.52 -2.94 -19.13
CA ASP A 101 -3.24 -3.88 -20.21
C ASP A 101 -4.38 -4.05 -21.25
N ARG A 102 -5.55 -3.41 -21.06
CA ARG A 102 -6.66 -3.52 -22.02
C ARG A 102 -7.66 -2.35 -21.99
N ALA A 103 -8.12 -1.97 -23.17
CA ALA A 103 -8.82 -0.73 -23.52
C ALA A 103 -10.25 -0.52 -22.94
N GLU A 104 -10.89 -1.52 -22.34
CA GLU A 104 -12.30 -1.39 -21.90
C GLU A 104 -12.43 -1.58 -20.39
N PRO A 105 -12.84 -0.55 -19.62
CA PRO A 105 -13.11 -0.68 -18.20
C PRO A 105 -14.41 -1.47 -17.97
N ASN A 106 -14.30 -2.74 -17.61
CA ASN A 106 -15.42 -3.57 -17.23
C ASN A 106 -15.42 -3.80 -15.70
N TYR A 107 -16.58 -3.77 -15.05
CA TYR A 107 -16.72 -3.95 -13.61
C TYR A 107 -16.02 -5.22 -13.10
N GLY A 108 -16.14 -6.32 -13.84
CA GLY A 108 -15.47 -7.57 -13.47
C GLY A 108 -13.95 -7.48 -13.45
N ARG A 109 -13.36 -6.63 -14.30
CA ARG A 109 -11.91 -6.40 -14.37
C ARG A 109 -11.40 -5.53 -13.24
N CYS A 110 -12.14 -4.48 -12.89
CA CYS A 110 -11.80 -3.68 -11.72
C CYS A 110 -11.72 -4.56 -10.48
N THR A 111 -12.67 -5.49 -10.32
CA THR A 111 -12.70 -6.43 -9.20
C THR A 111 -11.51 -7.40 -9.25
N VAL A 112 -11.19 -7.97 -10.41
CA VAL A 112 -10.04 -8.88 -10.56
C VAL A 112 -8.72 -8.14 -10.34
N SER A 113 -8.56 -6.92 -10.86
CA SER A 113 -7.36 -6.10 -10.66
C SER A 113 -7.17 -5.73 -9.19
N ALA A 114 -8.25 -5.37 -8.50
CA ALA A 114 -8.22 -5.12 -7.06
C ALA A 114 -7.87 -6.39 -6.26
N ALA A 115 -8.44 -7.53 -6.63
CA ALA A 115 -8.14 -8.83 -6.01
C ALA A 115 -6.67 -9.21 -6.20
N LEU A 116 -6.10 -9.03 -7.40
CA LEU A 116 -4.67 -9.25 -7.66
C LEU A 116 -3.78 -8.34 -6.82
N GLY A 117 -4.15 -7.06 -6.67
CA GLY A 117 -3.46 -6.12 -5.79
C GLY A 117 -3.49 -6.59 -4.33
N CYS A 118 -4.65 -7.06 -3.85
CA CYS A 118 -4.78 -7.60 -2.49
C CYS A 118 -3.94 -8.87 -2.30
N VAL A 119 -3.92 -9.78 -3.25
CA VAL A 119 -3.09 -11.00 -3.21
C VAL A 119 -1.61 -10.63 -3.14
N ALA A 120 -1.14 -9.70 -3.97
CA ALA A 120 0.23 -9.20 -3.92
C ALA A 120 0.57 -8.58 -2.55
N TYR A 121 -0.35 -7.82 -1.96
CA TYR A 121 -0.18 -7.27 -0.61
C TYR A 121 -0.06 -8.38 0.44
N TYR A 122 -0.93 -9.41 0.40
CA TYR A 122 -0.86 -10.54 1.33
C TYR A 122 0.45 -11.30 1.24
N ILE A 123 0.93 -11.56 0.03
CA ILE A 123 2.22 -12.26 -0.19
C ILE A 123 3.37 -11.46 0.42
N LEU A 124 3.43 -10.15 0.15
CA LEU A 124 4.47 -9.28 0.70
C LEU A 124 4.37 -9.15 2.22
N TYR A 125 3.17 -9.08 2.76
CA TYR A 125 2.94 -9.02 4.20
C TYR A 125 3.32 -10.32 4.90
N PHE A 126 3.02 -11.47 4.28
CA PHE A 126 3.46 -12.76 4.78
C PHE A 126 4.98 -12.88 4.78
N PHE A 127 5.63 -12.43 3.70
CA PHE A 127 7.09 -12.40 3.61
C PHE A 127 7.73 -11.48 4.66
N LYS A 128 7.12 -10.33 4.89
CA LYS A 128 7.51 -9.42 5.99
C LYS A 128 7.42 -10.10 7.35
N SER A 129 6.28 -10.70 7.67
CA SER A 129 6.05 -11.36 8.95
C SER A 129 7.05 -12.49 9.16
N PHE A 130 7.27 -13.31 8.14
CA PHE A 130 8.26 -14.39 8.20
C PHE A 130 9.70 -13.87 8.39
N ALA A 131 10.08 -12.79 7.71
CA ALA A 131 11.42 -12.21 7.82
C ALA A 131 11.63 -11.50 9.17
N TYR A 132 10.63 -10.76 9.66
CA TYR A 132 10.73 -10.05 10.95
C TYR A 132 10.60 -10.98 12.14
N ASP A 133 9.61 -11.86 12.16
CA ASP A 133 9.38 -12.77 13.29
C ASP A 133 10.35 -13.95 13.28
N GLY A 134 10.69 -14.47 12.10
CA GLY A 134 11.61 -15.61 11.97
C GLY A 134 13.09 -15.23 12.12
N LEU A 135 13.52 -14.11 11.53
CA LEU A 135 14.94 -13.75 11.49
C LEU A 135 15.37 -12.84 12.63
N LEU A 136 14.57 -11.84 13.01
CA LEU A 136 14.91 -10.91 14.09
C LEU A 136 14.59 -11.46 15.47
N MET A 137 13.41 -12.04 15.67
CA MET A 137 13.01 -12.58 16.95
C MET A 137 13.72 -13.89 17.27
N GLY A 138 13.92 -14.76 16.26
CA GLY A 138 14.72 -15.98 16.40
C GLY A 138 16.19 -15.70 16.71
N GLY A 139 16.79 -14.67 16.14
CA GLY A 139 18.15 -14.23 16.42
C GLY A 139 18.31 -13.58 17.80
N LEU A 140 17.33 -12.79 18.25
CA LEU A 140 17.34 -12.16 19.58
C LEU A 140 17.13 -13.17 20.70
N THR A 141 16.24 -14.15 20.53
CA THR A 141 16.04 -15.20 21.53
C THR A 141 17.27 -16.11 21.65
N ALA A 142 17.97 -16.38 20.57
CA ALA A 142 19.23 -17.13 20.59
C ALA A 142 20.35 -16.35 21.29
N SER A 143 20.41 -15.02 21.15
CA SER A 143 21.43 -14.18 21.81
C SER A 143 21.15 -13.92 23.29
N VAL A 144 19.91 -14.05 23.75
CA VAL A 144 19.52 -13.90 25.17
C VAL A 144 19.63 -15.24 25.93
N ALA A 145 19.62 -16.37 25.20
CA ALA A 145 19.77 -17.71 25.80
C ALA A 145 21.24 -18.21 25.89
N ALA A 146 22.19 -17.45 25.34
CA ALA A 146 23.63 -17.69 25.43
C ALA A 146 24.30 -16.79 26.46
#